data_544fedcc6e803d3e64c591ed11181447
#
_entry.id   544fedcc6e803d3e64c591ed11181447
#
_cell.length_a   1.000
_cell.length_b   1.000
_cell.length_c   1.000
_cell.angle_alpha   90.00
_cell.angle_beta   90.00
_cell.angle_gamma   90.00
#
_symmetry.space_group_name_H-M   'P 1'
#
loop_
_entity.id
_entity.type
_entity.pdbx_description
1 polymer ?
#
loop_
_entity_poly.entity_id
_entity_poly.type
_entity_poly.pdbx_seq_one_letter_code
_entity_poly.pdbx_strand_id
1 'polypeptide(L)'
;YGEAMQVYHAILDASELARKPGILQRLALGTAIHQPWLDEKNKGSVNGTVFTDHRTPDGQVSRFLHYEKAFLAGELDPQFKGFNTWECRFITNDPYTNEELTWVRSMLRQFRPDHITNPDQKWRYTRVVKSDLPYCSTRHDDSLGMPQQQALALGGICGRRAFFGRFVARAFGIPARRSTQSGHAAMNRWTPDGWVVNFGAWWSMNWCGPQGGLDFYLDSRAREFEEDYLQVLRAQWIGDAFGQEDVSLRQYGQGGGFWDGLAFYIKRAVVEDANIEQEAADAELATLSAEEARLLGE
;
A
#
# COMPACT_ATOMS: atom_id res chain seq x y z
N TYR A 1 -20.18 -2.29 7.93
CA TYR A 1 -20.65 -1.99 6.56
C TYR A 1 -21.47 -0.69 6.49
N GLY A 2 -22.31 -0.36 7.50
CA GLY A 2 -23.16 0.84 7.47
C GLY A 2 -22.39 2.14 7.30
N GLU A 3 -21.33 2.34 8.07
CA GLU A 3 -20.49 3.54 7.97
C GLU A 3 -19.76 3.64 6.64
N ALA A 4 -19.22 2.53 6.11
CA ALA A 4 -18.59 2.51 4.80
C ALA A 4 -19.57 2.91 3.69
N MET A 5 -20.80 2.43 3.74
CA MET A 5 -21.84 2.81 2.80
C MET A 5 -22.21 4.29 2.90
N GLN A 6 -22.26 4.86 4.12
CA GLN A 6 -22.52 6.29 4.29
C GLN A 6 -21.41 7.13 3.63
N VAL A 7 -20.14 6.78 3.86
CA VAL A 7 -19.01 7.48 3.21
C VAL A 7 -19.07 7.34 1.71
N TYR A 8 -19.33 6.13 1.21
CA TYR A 8 -19.42 5.91 -0.24
C TYR A 8 -20.52 6.77 -0.87
N HIS A 9 -21.72 6.79 -0.29
CA HIS A 9 -22.81 7.65 -0.77
C HIS A 9 -22.44 9.13 -0.70
N ALA A 10 -21.83 9.59 0.38
CA ALA A 10 -21.38 10.98 0.51
C ALA A 10 -20.35 11.36 -0.58
N ILE A 11 -19.44 10.46 -0.94
CA ILE A 11 -18.52 10.68 -2.06
C ILE A 11 -19.27 10.75 -3.38
N LEU A 12 -20.23 9.84 -3.63
CA LEU A 12 -21.03 9.86 -4.86
C LEU A 12 -21.87 11.14 -4.98
N ASP A 13 -22.34 11.69 -3.87
CA ASP A 13 -23.08 12.96 -3.87
C ASP A 13 -22.18 14.16 -4.13
N ALA A 14 -20.92 14.07 -3.73
CA ALA A 14 -19.93 15.14 -3.93
C ALA A 14 -19.25 15.09 -5.31
N SER A 15 -19.25 13.93 -6.00
CA SER A 15 -18.58 13.75 -7.30
C SER A 15 -19.42 12.95 -8.29
N GLU A 16 -19.78 13.57 -9.40
CA GLU A 16 -20.42 12.87 -10.51
C GLU A 16 -19.47 11.87 -11.21
N LEU A 17 -18.18 12.13 -11.17
CA LEU A 17 -17.18 11.23 -11.78
C LEU A 17 -17.04 9.93 -10.99
N ALA A 18 -17.21 9.96 -9.68
CA ALA A 18 -17.22 8.76 -8.84
C ALA A 18 -18.40 7.81 -9.14
N ARG A 19 -19.48 8.32 -9.74
CA ARG A 19 -20.64 7.52 -10.15
C ARG A 19 -20.40 6.72 -11.43
N LYS A 20 -19.36 7.07 -12.19
CA LYS A 20 -19.06 6.43 -13.47
C LYS A 20 -18.06 5.28 -13.25
N PRO A 21 -18.25 4.13 -13.95
CA PRO A 21 -17.26 3.05 -13.92
C PRO A 21 -15.86 3.57 -14.26
N GLY A 22 -14.88 3.26 -13.43
CA GLY A 22 -13.50 3.68 -13.62
C GLY A 22 -12.73 3.84 -12.33
N ILE A 23 -11.55 4.43 -12.42
CA ILE A 23 -10.64 4.58 -11.27
C ILE A 23 -11.26 5.40 -10.13
N LEU A 24 -12.02 6.45 -10.43
CA LEU A 24 -12.60 7.29 -9.39
C LEU A 24 -13.70 6.56 -8.61
N GLN A 25 -14.49 5.69 -9.26
CA GLN A 25 -15.43 4.82 -8.56
C GLN A 25 -14.69 3.81 -7.65
N ARG A 26 -13.64 3.18 -8.17
CA ARG A 26 -12.82 2.24 -7.39
C ARG A 26 -12.13 2.95 -6.21
N LEU A 27 -11.65 4.18 -6.41
CA LEU A 27 -11.08 4.98 -5.35
C LEU A 27 -12.11 5.34 -4.27
N ALA A 28 -13.33 5.71 -4.67
CA ALA A 28 -14.43 6.00 -3.74
C ALA A 28 -14.77 4.78 -2.88
N LEU A 29 -14.90 3.61 -3.49
CA LEU A 29 -15.11 2.34 -2.78
C LEU A 29 -13.93 2.02 -1.86
N GLY A 30 -12.69 2.13 -2.35
CA GLY A 30 -11.48 1.88 -1.56
C GLY A 30 -11.36 2.81 -0.36
N THR A 31 -11.71 4.08 -0.54
CA THR A 31 -11.74 5.08 0.55
C THR A 31 -12.78 4.70 1.60
N ALA A 32 -13.98 4.37 1.19
CA ALA A 32 -15.09 4.03 2.08
C ALA A 32 -14.85 2.73 2.89
N ILE A 33 -14.35 1.69 2.24
CA ILE A 33 -14.11 0.38 2.87
C ILE A 33 -12.97 0.46 3.89
N HIS A 34 -12.03 1.37 3.73
CA HIS A 34 -10.88 1.47 4.65
C HIS A 34 -11.24 2.00 6.03
N GLN A 35 -12.38 2.68 6.20
CA GLN A 35 -12.79 3.32 7.44
C GLN A 35 -12.82 2.41 8.68
N PRO A 36 -13.28 1.14 8.64
CA PRO A 36 -13.34 0.27 9.82
C PRO A 36 -11.99 -0.08 10.43
N TRP A 37 -10.90 0.07 9.68
CA TRP A 37 -9.54 -0.28 10.11
C TRP A 37 -8.83 0.83 10.90
N LEU A 38 -9.44 1.98 11.03
CA LEU A 38 -8.96 3.04 11.91
C LEU A 38 -9.50 2.80 13.31
N ASP A 39 -8.90 1.83 14.00
CA ASP A 39 -9.20 1.48 15.40
C ASP A 39 -9.24 2.76 16.25
N GLU A 40 -10.32 2.94 17.02
CA GLU A 40 -10.45 4.05 17.97
C GLU A 40 -9.28 4.13 18.96
N LYS A 41 -8.61 3.01 19.20
CA LYS A 41 -7.42 2.93 20.06
C LYS A 41 -6.20 3.63 19.46
N ASN A 42 -6.20 3.93 18.16
CA ASN A 42 -5.14 4.66 17.49
C ASN A 42 -5.41 6.16 17.34
N LYS A 43 -6.23 6.76 18.20
CA LYS A 43 -6.37 8.22 18.36
C LYS A 43 -5.05 8.88 18.84
N GLY A 44 -3.93 8.21 18.65
CA GLY A 44 -2.61 8.68 19.02
C GLY A 44 -1.94 9.51 17.93
N SER A 45 -1.08 10.41 18.34
CA SER A 45 -0.16 11.07 17.41
C SER A 45 0.91 10.09 16.96
N VAL A 46 1.19 10.01 15.66
CA VAL A 46 2.43 9.43 15.15
C VAL A 46 3.41 10.58 14.95
N ASN A 47 4.50 10.59 15.69
CA ASN A 47 5.52 11.63 15.64
C ASN A 47 4.99 13.06 15.94
N GLY A 48 4.03 13.20 16.85
CA GLY A 48 3.46 14.50 17.25
C GLY A 48 2.30 14.99 16.36
N THR A 49 1.93 14.28 15.31
CA THR A 49 0.82 14.66 14.43
C THR A 49 -0.50 14.12 14.99
N VAL A 50 -1.43 15.00 15.32
CA VAL A 50 -2.79 14.64 15.75
C VAL A 50 -3.64 14.36 14.51
N PHE A 51 -4.20 13.17 14.40
CA PHE A 51 -5.01 12.72 13.27
C PHE A 51 -6.49 12.94 13.52
N THR A 52 -7.02 14.12 13.34
CA THR A 52 -8.40 14.41 13.72
C THR A 52 -9.39 14.40 12.57
N ASP A 53 -9.03 14.87 11.38
CA ASP A 53 -10.04 15.23 10.38
C ASP A 53 -10.32 14.15 9.30
N HIS A 54 -9.38 13.24 9.05
CA HIS A 54 -9.54 12.27 7.97
C HIS A 54 -10.41 11.07 8.32
N ARG A 55 -10.84 10.94 9.56
CA ARG A 55 -11.63 9.81 10.07
C ARG A 55 -13.14 10.08 10.06
N THR A 56 -13.52 11.34 9.89
CA THR A 56 -14.92 11.72 9.72
C THR A 56 -15.36 11.43 8.28
N PRO A 57 -16.64 11.17 8.02
CA PRO A 57 -17.16 11.06 6.66
C PRO A 57 -16.77 12.25 5.79
N ASP A 58 -16.88 13.48 6.29
CA ASP A 58 -16.51 14.70 5.57
C ASP A 58 -15.01 14.75 5.26
N GLY A 59 -14.16 14.33 6.19
CA GLY A 59 -12.72 14.24 5.97
C GLY A 59 -12.34 13.22 4.88
N GLN A 60 -13.07 12.12 4.78
CA GLN A 60 -12.87 11.13 3.73
C GLN A 60 -13.38 11.60 2.37
N VAL A 61 -14.51 12.31 2.32
CA VAL A 61 -14.97 12.98 1.11
C VAL A 61 -13.96 14.02 0.65
N SER A 62 -13.47 14.86 1.55
CA SER A 62 -12.41 15.85 1.26
C SER A 62 -11.14 15.20 0.72
N ARG A 63 -10.73 14.06 1.31
CA ARG A 63 -9.58 13.28 0.83
C ARG A 63 -9.81 12.72 -0.56
N PHE A 64 -10.96 12.15 -0.82
CA PHE A 64 -11.34 11.66 -2.15
C PHE A 64 -11.27 12.79 -3.19
N LEU A 65 -11.92 13.92 -2.93
CA LEU A 65 -11.93 15.08 -3.83
C LEU A 65 -10.54 15.66 -4.08
N HIS A 66 -9.65 15.60 -3.08
CA HIS A 66 -8.25 15.96 -3.25
C HIS A 66 -7.54 15.10 -4.32
N TYR A 67 -7.75 13.77 -4.27
CA TYR A 67 -7.18 12.86 -5.27
C TYR A 67 -7.86 12.99 -6.63
N GLU A 68 -9.17 13.18 -6.68
CA GLU A 68 -9.89 13.46 -7.92
C GLU A 68 -9.31 14.71 -8.61
N LYS A 69 -9.14 15.80 -7.88
CA LYS A 69 -8.53 17.03 -8.40
C LYS A 69 -7.11 16.79 -8.90
N ALA A 70 -6.28 16.09 -8.13
CA ALA A 70 -4.92 15.78 -8.52
C ALA A 70 -4.85 14.88 -9.76
N PHE A 71 -5.76 13.91 -9.89
CA PHE A 71 -5.88 13.05 -11.07
C PHE A 71 -6.26 13.84 -12.31
N LEU A 72 -7.29 14.68 -12.23
CA LEU A 72 -7.74 15.52 -13.35
C LEU A 72 -6.68 16.54 -13.79
N ALA A 73 -5.85 17.00 -12.85
CA ALA A 73 -4.71 17.89 -13.13
C ALA A 73 -3.48 17.14 -13.69
N GLY A 74 -3.52 15.82 -13.85
CA GLY A 74 -2.37 15.02 -14.30
C GLY A 74 -1.23 14.98 -13.28
N GLU A 75 -1.54 15.14 -11.99
CA GLU A 75 -0.55 15.20 -10.92
C GLU A 75 -0.14 13.84 -10.36
N LEU A 76 -0.94 12.80 -10.62
CA LEU A 76 -0.71 11.45 -10.13
C LEU A 76 0.12 10.62 -11.12
N ASP A 77 0.65 9.51 -10.63
CA ASP A 77 1.37 8.54 -11.48
C ASP A 77 0.44 8.00 -12.58
N PRO A 78 0.93 7.79 -13.80
CA PRO A 78 0.14 7.21 -14.89
C PRO A 78 -0.52 5.86 -14.56
N GLN A 79 0.08 5.06 -13.67
CA GLN A 79 -0.46 3.76 -13.24
C GLN A 79 -1.73 3.90 -12.37
N PHE A 80 -1.96 5.08 -11.77
CA PHE A 80 -3.12 5.34 -10.92
C PHE A 80 -4.44 4.90 -11.55
N LYS A 81 -4.62 5.14 -12.83
CA LYS A 81 -5.84 4.79 -13.58
C LYS A 81 -6.15 3.29 -13.63
N GLY A 82 -5.14 2.44 -13.44
CA GLY A 82 -5.24 0.98 -13.52
C GLY A 82 -5.58 0.29 -12.20
N PHE A 83 -5.47 0.95 -11.05
CA PHE A 83 -5.63 0.31 -9.75
C PHE A 83 -7.04 -0.23 -9.53
N ASN A 84 -7.10 -1.40 -8.91
CA ASN A 84 -8.35 -1.98 -8.44
C ASN A 84 -8.80 -1.37 -7.10
N THR A 85 -10.00 -1.73 -6.62
CA THR A 85 -10.55 -1.20 -5.37
C THR A 85 -9.71 -1.56 -4.15
N TRP A 86 -9.12 -2.75 -4.12
CA TRP A 86 -8.29 -3.19 -3.01
C TRP A 86 -7.00 -2.36 -2.91
N GLU A 87 -6.36 -2.06 -4.03
CA GLU A 87 -5.18 -1.20 -4.11
C GLU A 87 -5.51 0.24 -3.72
N CYS A 88 -6.65 0.76 -4.18
CA CYS A 88 -7.12 2.11 -3.84
C CYS A 88 -7.25 2.34 -2.33
N ARG A 89 -7.53 1.30 -1.53
CA ARG A 89 -7.56 1.37 -0.07
C ARG A 89 -6.24 1.86 0.53
N PHE A 90 -5.13 1.58 -0.12
CA PHE A 90 -3.78 1.92 0.35
C PHE A 90 -3.27 3.26 -0.18
N ILE A 91 -4.11 4.04 -0.83
CA ILE A 91 -3.81 5.38 -1.33
C ILE A 91 -4.35 6.44 -0.36
N THR A 92 -5.63 6.37 -0.02
CA THR A 92 -6.35 7.44 0.69
C THR A 92 -6.29 7.34 2.21
N ASN A 93 -5.88 6.22 2.76
CA ASN A 93 -6.02 5.84 4.17
C ASN A 93 -4.93 6.36 5.10
N ASP A 94 -4.35 7.51 4.84
CA ASP A 94 -3.23 8.03 5.61
C ASP A 94 -3.58 9.28 6.42
N PRO A 95 -2.82 9.49 7.50
CA PRO A 95 -3.00 10.60 8.43
C PRO A 95 -2.45 11.94 7.90
N TYR A 96 -1.93 11.99 6.69
CA TYR A 96 -1.39 13.22 6.10
C TYR A 96 -2.51 14.19 5.75
N THR A 97 -2.24 15.50 5.87
CA THR A 97 -3.20 16.49 5.39
C THR A 97 -3.19 16.60 3.87
N ASN A 98 -4.25 17.14 3.29
CA ASN A 98 -4.30 17.38 1.84
C ASN A 98 -3.25 18.41 1.39
N GLU A 99 -2.93 19.38 2.26
CA GLU A 99 -1.87 20.36 2.06
C GLU A 99 -0.50 19.70 2.02
N GLU A 100 -0.21 18.77 2.95
CA GLU A 100 1.05 18.02 2.95
C GLU A 100 1.22 17.22 1.67
N LEU A 101 0.17 16.52 1.21
CA LEU A 101 0.18 15.76 -0.04
C LEU A 101 0.44 16.66 -1.27
N THR A 102 -0.16 17.85 -1.29
CA THR A 102 0.10 18.87 -2.34
C THR A 102 1.53 19.38 -2.26
N TRP A 103 1.97 19.71 -1.04
CA TRP A 103 3.33 20.19 -0.80
C TRP A 103 4.39 19.23 -1.32
N VAL A 104 4.30 17.93 -1.00
CA VAL A 104 5.33 16.98 -1.42
C VAL A 104 5.36 16.76 -2.93
N ARG A 105 4.19 16.77 -3.60
CA ARG A 105 4.15 16.74 -5.07
C ARG A 105 4.87 17.94 -5.69
N SER A 106 4.60 19.14 -5.16
CA SER A 106 5.22 20.38 -5.61
C SER A 106 6.73 20.39 -5.31
N MET A 107 7.11 19.96 -4.13
CA MET A 107 8.50 19.89 -3.69
C MET A 107 9.32 18.96 -4.60
N LEU A 108 8.82 17.72 -4.86
CA LEU A 108 9.54 16.82 -5.76
C LEU A 108 9.63 17.38 -7.19
N ARG A 109 8.57 17.96 -7.71
CA ARG A 109 8.60 18.56 -9.07
C ARG A 109 9.61 19.68 -9.20
N GLN A 110 9.75 20.51 -8.19
CA GLN A 110 10.64 21.67 -8.24
C GLN A 110 12.08 21.34 -7.91
N PHE A 111 12.33 20.48 -6.94
CA PHE A 111 13.66 20.26 -6.40
C PHE A 111 14.24 18.86 -6.71
N ARG A 112 13.40 17.86 -6.98
CA ARG A 112 13.83 16.50 -7.24
C ARG A 112 13.03 15.85 -8.39
N PRO A 113 13.00 16.49 -9.59
CA PRO A 113 12.32 15.91 -10.75
C PRO A 113 12.93 14.56 -11.17
N ASP A 114 14.20 14.31 -10.86
CA ASP A 114 14.89 13.04 -11.04
C ASP A 114 14.24 11.87 -10.30
N HIS A 115 13.53 12.12 -9.20
CA HIS A 115 12.80 11.09 -8.48
C HIS A 115 11.45 10.76 -9.11
N ILE A 116 10.86 11.71 -9.85
CA ILE A 116 9.58 11.52 -10.56
C ILE A 116 9.81 10.71 -11.84
N THR A 117 10.91 10.98 -12.54
CA THR A 117 11.27 10.35 -13.81
C THR A 117 12.18 9.13 -13.64
N ASN A 118 12.44 8.70 -12.42
CA ASN A 118 13.31 7.57 -12.13
C ASN A 118 12.81 6.31 -12.85
N PRO A 119 13.63 5.70 -13.72
CA PRO A 119 13.25 4.47 -14.43
C PRO A 119 13.10 3.26 -13.51
N ASP A 120 13.82 3.24 -12.38
CA ASP A 120 13.64 2.21 -11.35
C ASP A 120 12.31 2.44 -10.63
N GLN A 121 11.31 1.66 -11.03
CA GLN A 121 9.95 1.75 -10.50
C GLN A 121 9.89 1.53 -8.99
N LYS A 122 10.81 0.73 -8.43
CA LYS A 122 10.90 0.51 -6.98
C LYS A 122 11.23 1.79 -6.23
N TRP A 123 12.05 2.67 -6.82
CA TRP A 123 12.51 3.91 -6.20
C TRP A 123 11.85 5.17 -6.74
N ARG A 124 11.03 5.08 -7.79
CA ARG A 124 10.29 6.25 -8.29
C ARG A 124 9.54 6.93 -7.15
N TYR A 125 9.63 8.24 -7.05
CA TYR A 125 9.15 9.11 -5.96
C TYR A 125 9.85 8.88 -4.61
N THR A 126 10.02 7.64 -4.17
CA THR A 126 10.47 7.30 -2.81
C THR A 126 11.98 7.34 -2.61
N ARG A 127 12.75 7.53 -3.68
CA ARG A 127 14.23 7.63 -3.59
C ARG A 127 14.69 8.76 -2.67
N VAL A 128 13.90 9.82 -2.53
CA VAL A 128 14.11 10.92 -1.58
C VAL A 128 14.37 10.44 -0.14
N VAL A 129 13.77 9.33 0.26
CA VAL A 129 14.02 8.73 1.58
C VAL A 129 15.46 8.26 1.72
N LYS A 130 16.07 7.78 0.63
CA LYS A 130 17.45 7.28 0.62
C LYS A 130 18.45 8.39 0.44
N SER A 131 18.18 9.36 -0.42
CA SER A 131 19.11 10.41 -0.83
C SER A 131 19.07 11.66 0.06
N ASP A 132 17.89 12.02 0.60
CA ASP A 132 17.66 13.32 1.23
C ASP A 132 17.23 13.24 2.70
N LEU A 133 16.84 12.05 3.20
CA LEU A 133 16.50 11.86 4.61
C LEU A 133 17.67 11.19 5.36
N PRO A 134 18.45 11.92 6.16
CA PRO A 134 19.51 11.31 6.98
C PRO A 134 18.97 10.25 7.93
N TYR A 135 19.69 9.13 8.05
CA TYR A 135 19.41 8.15 9.10
C TYR A 135 20.09 8.58 10.38
N CYS A 136 19.32 9.08 11.33
CA CYS A 136 19.83 9.60 12.60
C CYS A 136 18.75 9.49 13.68
N SER A 137 19.12 9.78 14.93
CA SER A 137 18.13 9.89 16.02
C SER A 137 17.04 10.89 15.66
N THR A 138 15.79 10.52 15.86
CA THR A 138 14.64 11.37 15.55
C THR A 138 14.67 12.61 16.45
N ARG A 139 14.74 13.78 15.80
CA ARG A 139 14.67 15.11 16.43
C ARG A 139 13.33 15.74 16.11
N HIS A 140 12.96 16.73 16.91
CA HIS A 140 11.76 17.53 16.72
C HIS A 140 12.12 19.02 16.75
N ASP A 141 11.46 19.81 15.90
CA ASP A 141 11.59 21.26 15.84
C ASP A 141 10.21 21.87 15.59
N ASP A 142 9.67 22.52 16.62
CA ASP A 142 8.33 23.09 16.61
C ASP A 142 8.19 24.28 15.64
N SER A 143 9.32 24.86 15.17
CA SER A 143 9.30 25.93 14.18
C SER A 143 8.96 25.45 12.77
N LEU A 144 9.08 24.15 12.52
CA LEU A 144 8.70 23.52 11.25
C LEU A 144 7.22 23.11 11.30
N GLY A 145 6.39 23.85 10.57
CA GLY A 145 4.93 23.75 10.64
C GLY A 145 4.32 22.43 10.19
N MET A 146 5.05 21.62 9.40
CA MET A 146 4.57 20.31 8.91
C MET A 146 5.47 19.18 9.40
N PRO A 147 4.93 18.10 9.96
CA PRO A 147 5.71 16.94 10.41
C PRO A 147 6.59 16.32 9.32
N GLN A 148 6.15 16.37 8.07
CA GLN A 148 6.91 15.84 6.94
C GLN A 148 8.09 16.76 6.56
N GLN A 149 7.98 18.06 6.75
CA GLN A 149 9.11 18.99 6.62
C GLN A 149 10.18 18.71 7.67
N GLN A 150 9.76 18.39 8.90
CA GLN A 150 10.70 17.97 9.95
C GLN A 150 11.48 16.72 9.58
N ALA A 151 10.82 15.74 8.92
CA ALA A 151 11.49 14.53 8.46
C ALA A 151 12.58 14.84 7.44
N LEU A 152 12.31 15.75 6.50
CA LEU A 152 13.29 16.18 5.49
C LEU A 152 14.44 16.96 6.12
N ALA A 153 14.14 17.91 6.99
CA ALA A 153 15.13 18.81 7.59
C ALA A 153 16.01 18.11 8.65
N LEU A 154 15.44 17.21 9.44
CA LEU A 154 16.08 16.65 10.63
C LEU A 154 16.43 15.17 10.51
N GLY A 155 15.96 14.49 9.44
CA GLY A 155 16.13 13.06 9.29
C GLY A 155 15.31 12.25 10.30
N GLY A 156 15.70 11.02 10.53
CA GLY A 156 15.08 10.13 11.53
C GLY A 156 15.46 8.67 11.38
N ILE A 157 15.02 7.86 12.33
CA ILE A 157 15.17 6.41 12.30
C ILE A 157 14.16 5.76 11.33
N CYS A 158 14.20 4.43 11.24
CA CYS A 158 13.38 3.60 10.35
C CYS A 158 11.89 4.00 10.33
N GLY A 159 11.28 4.23 11.48
CA GLY A 159 9.87 4.59 11.59
C GLY A 159 9.51 5.86 10.82
N ARG A 160 10.25 6.96 11.05
CA ARG A 160 10.03 8.24 10.37
C ARG A 160 10.32 8.12 8.88
N ARG A 161 11.37 7.41 8.50
CA ARG A 161 11.76 7.20 7.09
C ARG A 161 10.73 6.38 6.33
N ALA A 162 10.25 5.26 6.91
CA ALA A 162 9.20 4.44 6.32
C ALA A 162 7.87 5.20 6.22
N PHE A 163 7.55 6.04 7.22
CA PHE A 163 6.38 6.90 7.20
C PHE A 163 6.45 7.93 6.07
N PHE A 164 7.60 8.60 5.91
CA PHE A 164 7.82 9.55 4.84
C PHE A 164 7.79 8.90 3.45
N GLY A 165 8.37 7.71 3.30
CA GLY A 165 8.33 6.96 2.04
C GLY A 165 6.90 6.63 1.59
N ARG A 166 6.04 6.17 2.53
CA ARG A 166 4.61 5.96 2.24
C ARG A 166 3.91 7.26 1.85
N PHE A 167 4.18 8.31 2.59
CA PHE A 167 3.65 9.65 2.32
C PHE A 167 3.92 10.08 0.89
N VAL A 168 5.17 10.00 0.46
CA VAL A 168 5.56 10.37 -0.90
C VAL A 168 4.89 9.48 -1.95
N ALA A 169 4.92 8.15 -1.77
CA ALA A 169 4.27 7.24 -2.70
C ALA A 169 2.78 7.58 -2.88
N ARG A 170 2.06 7.71 -1.77
CA ARG A 170 0.63 8.02 -1.78
C ARG A 170 0.31 9.40 -2.34
N ALA A 171 1.14 10.39 -2.11
CA ALA A 171 0.96 11.71 -2.70
C ALA A 171 0.88 11.69 -4.23
N PHE A 172 1.57 10.74 -4.86
CA PHE A 172 1.48 10.48 -6.30
C PHE A 172 0.46 9.39 -6.67
N GLY A 173 -0.38 8.98 -5.75
CA GLY A 173 -1.41 7.98 -6.00
C GLY A 173 -0.90 6.54 -6.07
N ILE A 174 0.31 6.25 -5.60
CA ILE A 174 0.84 4.88 -5.56
C ILE A 174 0.44 4.19 -4.25
N PRO A 175 -0.18 3.00 -4.32
CA PRO A 175 -0.55 2.24 -3.14
C PRO A 175 0.69 1.90 -2.28
N ALA A 176 0.61 2.22 -1.00
CA ALA A 176 1.65 1.91 -0.05
C ALA A 176 1.08 1.69 1.35
N ARG A 177 1.69 0.84 2.15
CA ARG A 177 1.26 0.60 3.54
C ARG A 177 2.45 0.42 4.47
N ARG A 178 2.17 0.53 5.77
CA ARG A 178 3.12 0.20 6.81
C ARG A 178 3.42 -1.31 6.76
N SER A 179 4.68 -1.66 6.94
CA SER A 179 5.12 -2.98 7.31
C SER A 179 5.88 -2.91 8.62
N THR A 180 5.50 -3.76 9.57
CA THR A 180 6.18 -3.86 10.85
C THR A 180 7.03 -5.12 10.88
N GLN A 181 8.25 -4.97 11.39
CA GLN A 181 9.19 -6.05 11.64
C GLN A 181 9.61 -6.01 13.12
N SER A 182 10.16 -7.08 13.65
CA SER A 182 10.66 -7.08 15.02
C SER A 182 11.75 -6.03 15.18
N GLY A 183 11.50 -5.03 16.02
CA GLY A 183 12.43 -3.92 16.25
C GLY A 183 12.65 -2.97 15.06
N HIS A 184 11.86 -3.07 13.99
CA HIS A 184 12.01 -2.25 12.80
C HIS A 184 10.68 -1.86 12.16
N ALA A 185 10.68 -0.74 11.44
CA ALA A 185 9.58 -0.31 10.59
C ALA A 185 10.04 -0.18 9.14
N ALA A 186 9.28 -0.79 8.25
CA ALA A 186 9.44 -0.71 6.81
C ALA A 186 8.12 -0.33 6.14
N MET A 187 8.08 -0.34 4.84
CA MET A 187 6.85 -0.13 4.07
C MET A 187 6.70 -1.22 3.01
N ASN A 188 5.46 -1.50 2.65
CA ASN A 188 5.12 -2.22 1.45
C ASN A 188 4.67 -1.20 0.42
N ARG A 189 5.06 -1.39 -0.81
CA ARG A 189 4.78 -0.48 -1.90
C ARG A 189 4.43 -1.25 -3.16
N TRP A 190 3.42 -0.76 -3.88
CA TRP A 190 3.07 -1.26 -5.20
C TRP A 190 4.08 -0.80 -6.26
N THR A 191 4.38 -1.69 -7.21
CA THR A 191 5.12 -1.41 -8.46
C THR A 191 4.41 -2.11 -9.60
N PRO A 192 4.71 -1.81 -10.89
CA PRO A 192 4.17 -2.55 -12.02
C PRO A 192 4.45 -4.07 -12.00
N ASP A 193 5.53 -4.46 -11.32
CA ASP A 193 5.92 -5.87 -11.13
C ASP A 193 5.28 -6.50 -9.87
N GLY A 194 4.28 -5.85 -9.29
CA GLY A 194 3.62 -6.27 -8.06
C GLY A 194 4.09 -5.54 -6.80
N TRP A 195 3.67 -6.02 -5.64
CA TRP A 195 4.00 -5.41 -4.36
C TRP A 195 5.42 -5.74 -3.89
N VAL A 196 6.21 -4.71 -3.65
CA VAL A 196 7.50 -4.86 -2.95
C VAL A 196 7.26 -4.77 -1.45
N VAL A 197 7.47 -5.89 -0.78
CA VAL A 197 7.24 -6.03 0.67
C VAL A 197 8.51 -5.69 1.43
N ASN A 198 8.36 -5.06 2.59
CA ASN A 198 9.47 -4.57 3.43
C ASN A 198 10.47 -3.70 2.67
N PHE A 199 9.97 -2.85 1.79
CA PHE A 199 10.77 -1.97 0.94
C PHE A 199 11.70 -1.08 1.77
N GLY A 200 12.98 -1.06 1.39
CA GLY A 200 14.01 -0.30 2.10
C GLY A 200 14.60 -1.02 3.31
N ALA A 201 14.07 -2.16 3.73
CA ALA A 201 14.71 -3.05 4.68
C ALA A 201 15.59 -4.05 3.93
N TRP A 202 16.75 -4.34 4.48
CA TRP A 202 17.74 -5.24 3.87
C TRP A 202 17.73 -6.65 4.44
N TRP A 203 16.97 -6.88 5.49
CA TRP A 203 16.68 -8.23 5.99
C TRP A 203 15.35 -8.74 5.46
N SER A 204 15.26 -10.04 5.33
CA SER A 204 14.12 -10.76 4.77
C SER A 204 12.80 -10.42 5.44
N MET A 205 11.71 -10.78 4.75
CA MET A 205 10.36 -10.71 5.30
C MET A 205 10.30 -11.39 6.65
N ASN A 206 10.04 -10.61 7.70
CA ASN A 206 9.92 -11.10 9.06
C ASN A 206 8.45 -11.14 9.48
N TRP A 207 8.15 -12.07 10.33
CA TRP A 207 6.86 -12.37 10.91
C TRP A 207 6.53 -11.36 12.01
N CYS A 208 5.66 -10.43 11.76
CA CYS A 208 5.30 -9.40 12.72
C CYS A 208 3.79 -9.27 12.94
N GLY A 209 3.08 -10.40 13.00
CA GLY A 209 1.63 -10.45 13.24
C GLY A 209 0.80 -10.19 11.98
N PRO A 210 -0.52 -9.95 12.13
CA PRO A 210 -1.47 -9.86 11.02
C PRO A 210 -1.15 -8.75 9.99
N GLN A 211 -0.27 -7.84 10.35
CA GLN A 211 0.24 -6.80 9.47
C GLN A 211 1.66 -7.08 8.97
N GLY A 212 2.14 -8.29 9.17
CA GLY A 212 3.45 -8.74 8.75
C GLY A 212 3.65 -8.70 7.23
N GLY A 213 4.91 -8.59 6.83
CA GLY A 213 5.25 -8.52 5.42
C GLY A 213 4.85 -9.78 4.65
N LEU A 214 5.04 -10.94 5.25
CA LEU A 214 4.78 -12.22 4.56
C LEU A 214 3.29 -12.50 4.39
N ASP A 215 2.45 -12.25 5.40
CA ASP A 215 0.99 -12.37 5.26
C ASP A 215 0.47 -11.43 4.16
N PHE A 216 0.99 -10.22 4.11
CA PHE A 216 0.63 -9.27 3.07
C PHE A 216 1.12 -9.70 1.68
N TYR A 217 2.32 -10.27 1.60
CA TYR A 217 2.84 -10.82 0.36
C TYR A 217 1.92 -11.92 -0.19
N LEU A 218 1.59 -12.90 0.65
CA LEU A 218 0.66 -13.97 0.27
C LEU A 218 -0.70 -13.44 -0.17
N ASP A 219 -1.26 -12.49 0.58
CA ASP A 219 -2.56 -11.90 0.24
C ASP A 219 -2.50 -11.11 -1.08
N SER A 220 -1.47 -10.30 -1.30
CA SER A 220 -1.32 -9.51 -2.51
C SER A 220 -1.07 -10.36 -3.75
N ARG A 221 -0.25 -11.40 -3.63
CA ARG A 221 0.03 -12.34 -4.74
C ARG A 221 -1.18 -13.20 -5.09
N ALA A 222 -1.85 -13.77 -4.10
CA ALA A 222 -3.04 -14.60 -4.35
C ALA A 222 -4.16 -13.81 -5.05
N ARG A 223 -4.29 -12.51 -4.79
CA ARG A 223 -5.28 -11.63 -5.46
C ARG A 223 -5.04 -11.43 -6.95
N GLU A 224 -3.86 -11.69 -7.45
CA GLU A 224 -3.56 -11.64 -8.89
C GLU A 224 -4.25 -12.78 -9.66
N PHE A 225 -4.65 -13.84 -8.93
CA PHE A 225 -5.38 -15.01 -9.45
C PHE A 225 -6.86 -14.93 -9.04
N GLU A 226 -7.63 -14.10 -9.72
CA GLU A 226 -8.97 -13.67 -9.30
C GLU A 226 -9.92 -14.84 -9.03
N GLU A 227 -9.96 -15.86 -9.89
CA GLU A 227 -10.87 -17.01 -9.75
C GLU A 227 -10.53 -17.85 -8.51
N ASP A 228 -9.26 -18.15 -8.31
CA ASP A 228 -8.80 -18.94 -7.17
C ASP A 228 -8.92 -18.14 -5.87
N TYR A 229 -8.66 -16.83 -5.94
CA TYR A 229 -8.84 -15.95 -4.79
C TYR A 229 -10.30 -15.84 -4.33
N LEU A 230 -11.28 -16.02 -5.23
CA LEU A 230 -12.69 -16.13 -4.82
C LEU A 230 -12.94 -17.29 -3.85
N GLN A 231 -12.21 -18.39 -3.95
CA GLN A 231 -12.32 -19.50 -2.99
C GLN A 231 -11.78 -19.10 -1.61
N VAL A 232 -10.69 -18.32 -1.58
CA VAL A 232 -10.17 -17.74 -0.33
C VAL A 232 -11.24 -16.89 0.33
N LEU A 233 -11.84 -15.95 -0.44
CA LEU A 233 -12.88 -15.05 0.08
C LEU A 233 -14.12 -15.81 0.57
N ARG A 234 -14.54 -16.86 -0.13
CA ARG A 234 -15.67 -17.70 0.27
C ARG A 234 -15.41 -18.39 1.60
N ALA A 235 -14.22 -18.97 1.77
CA ALA A 235 -13.84 -19.60 3.02
C ALA A 235 -13.76 -18.58 4.16
N GLN A 236 -13.13 -17.44 3.96
CA GLN A 236 -13.08 -16.35 4.95
C GLN A 236 -14.49 -15.88 5.35
N TRP A 237 -15.37 -15.67 4.38
CA TRP A 237 -16.73 -15.24 4.66
C TRP A 237 -17.52 -16.25 5.49
N ILE A 238 -17.32 -17.55 5.24
CA ILE A 238 -17.94 -18.60 6.08
C ILE A 238 -17.32 -18.56 7.48
N GLY A 239 -16.00 -18.41 7.60
CA GLY A 239 -15.32 -18.24 8.89
C GLY A 239 -15.87 -17.07 9.70
N ASP A 240 -15.98 -15.89 9.07
CA ASP A 240 -16.58 -14.68 9.66
C ASP A 240 -18.00 -14.95 10.17
N ALA A 241 -18.82 -15.66 9.36
CA ALA A 241 -20.19 -15.99 9.76
C ALA A 241 -20.27 -16.92 10.99
N PHE A 242 -19.25 -17.72 11.24
CA PHE A 242 -19.10 -18.55 12.43
C PHE A 242 -18.30 -17.88 13.55
N GLY A 243 -17.89 -16.60 13.37
CA GLY A 243 -17.11 -15.86 14.37
C GLY A 243 -15.70 -16.37 14.55
N GLN A 244 -15.12 -16.97 13.51
CA GLN A 244 -13.73 -17.39 13.51
C GLN A 244 -12.80 -16.19 13.34
N GLU A 245 -11.60 -16.28 13.90
CA GLU A 245 -10.58 -15.26 13.75
C GLU A 245 -9.68 -15.56 12.54
N ASP A 246 -9.25 -14.51 11.83
CA ASP A 246 -8.32 -14.61 10.72
C ASP A 246 -7.03 -15.34 11.10
N VAL A 247 -6.67 -16.35 10.30
CA VAL A 247 -5.41 -17.08 10.47
C VAL A 247 -4.28 -16.32 9.80
N SER A 248 -3.24 -16.04 10.56
CA SER A 248 -1.98 -15.47 10.05
C SER A 248 -0.83 -16.46 10.24
N LEU A 249 0.25 -16.26 9.52
CA LEU A 249 1.45 -17.08 9.64
C LEU A 249 2.02 -17.12 11.08
N ARG A 250 1.85 -16.04 11.82
CA ARG A 250 2.28 -15.97 13.22
C ARG A 250 1.43 -16.83 14.15
N GLN A 251 0.18 -17.00 13.80
CA GLN A 251 -0.80 -17.75 14.61
C GLN A 251 -0.95 -19.19 14.15
N TYR A 252 -0.20 -19.60 13.12
CA TYR A 252 -0.26 -20.96 12.61
C TYR A 252 0.05 -21.96 13.73
N GLY A 253 -0.91 -22.83 14.00
CA GLY A 253 -0.86 -23.81 15.10
C GLY A 253 -1.36 -23.30 16.47
N GLN A 254 -1.82 -22.07 16.60
CA GLN A 254 -2.35 -21.52 17.86
C GLN A 254 -3.90 -21.45 17.93
N GLY A 255 -4.60 -22.12 17.03
CA GLY A 255 -6.06 -22.20 17.00
C GLY A 255 -6.67 -21.13 16.09
N GLY A 256 -6.87 -21.46 14.88
CA GLY A 256 -7.78 -20.79 13.95
C GLY A 256 -8.98 -21.70 13.73
N GLY A 257 -10.09 -21.12 13.31
CA GLY A 257 -11.22 -21.91 12.86
C GLY A 257 -10.88 -22.68 11.58
N PHE A 258 -11.67 -23.72 11.30
CA PHE A 258 -11.48 -24.55 10.11
C PHE A 258 -11.51 -23.73 8.81
N TRP A 259 -12.47 -22.83 8.68
CA TRP A 259 -12.68 -22.07 7.45
C TRP A 259 -11.57 -21.04 7.18
N ASP A 260 -11.10 -20.35 8.21
CA ASP A 260 -9.98 -19.42 8.06
C ASP A 260 -8.66 -20.16 7.84
N GLY A 261 -8.50 -21.34 8.46
CA GLY A 261 -7.39 -22.24 8.16
C GLY A 261 -7.40 -22.72 6.72
N LEU A 262 -8.58 -23.06 6.18
CA LEU A 262 -8.77 -23.44 4.78
C LEU A 262 -8.47 -22.28 3.84
N ALA A 263 -8.98 -21.08 4.14
CA ALA A 263 -8.70 -19.88 3.36
C ALA A 263 -7.19 -19.59 3.28
N PHE A 264 -6.50 -19.71 4.41
CA PHE A 264 -5.05 -19.55 4.46
C PHE A 264 -4.30 -20.61 3.64
N TYR A 265 -4.74 -21.88 3.72
CA TYR A 265 -4.17 -22.97 2.93
C TYR A 265 -4.35 -22.73 1.42
N ILE A 266 -5.56 -22.39 0.98
CA ILE A 266 -5.85 -22.09 -0.43
C ILE A 266 -4.97 -20.92 -0.91
N LYS A 267 -4.89 -19.84 -0.11
CA LYS A 267 -4.06 -18.67 -0.43
C LYS A 267 -2.60 -19.05 -0.65
N ARG A 268 -2.06 -19.92 0.19
CA ARG A 268 -0.69 -20.43 0.04
C ARG A 268 -0.52 -21.29 -1.20
N ALA A 269 -1.44 -22.21 -1.45
CA ALA A 269 -1.40 -23.11 -2.60
C ALA A 269 -1.39 -22.31 -3.91
N VAL A 270 -2.28 -21.33 -4.06
CA VAL A 270 -2.34 -20.46 -5.24
C VAL A 270 -0.99 -19.75 -5.50
N VAL A 271 -0.33 -19.25 -4.47
CA VAL A 271 0.96 -18.56 -4.62
C VAL A 271 2.10 -19.55 -4.88
N GLU A 272 2.09 -20.71 -4.24
CA GLU A 272 3.10 -21.75 -4.44
C GLU A 272 3.04 -22.32 -5.86
N ASP A 273 1.83 -22.65 -6.35
CA ASP A 273 1.62 -23.15 -7.72
C ASP A 273 2.05 -22.11 -8.77
N ALA A 274 1.68 -20.85 -8.60
CA ALA A 274 2.09 -19.75 -9.49
C ALA A 274 3.61 -19.54 -9.52
N ASN A 275 4.28 -19.68 -8.38
CA ASN A 275 5.74 -19.57 -8.33
C ASN A 275 6.42 -20.73 -9.07
N ILE A 276 5.89 -21.95 -8.96
CA ILE A 276 6.39 -23.12 -9.69
C ILE A 276 6.23 -22.93 -11.20
N GLU A 277 5.07 -22.44 -11.63
CA GLU A 277 4.82 -22.16 -13.05
C GLU A 277 5.76 -21.06 -13.58
N GLN A 278 6.00 -20.02 -12.80
CA GLN A 278 6.93 -18.96 -13.19
C GLN A 278 8.38 -19.45 -13.29
N GLU A 279 8.84 -20.24 -12.32
CA GLU A 279 10.18 -20.84 -12.35
C GLU A 279 10.36 -21.77 -13.56
N ALA A 280 9.33 -22.55 -13.92
CA ALA A 280 9.34 -23.40 -15.09
C ALA A 280 9.40 -22.61 -16.40
N ALA A 281 8.61 -21.55 -16.51
CA ALA A 281 8.61 -20.65 -17.66
C ALA A 281 9.96 -19.91 -17.84
N ASP A 282 10.55 -19.44 -16.73
CA ASP A 282 11.85 -18.78 -16.73
C ASP A 282 12.97 -19.74 -17.15
N ALA A 283 12.92 -20.99 -16.72
CA ALA A 283 13.86 -22.05 -17.12
C ALA A 283 13.74 -22.41 -18.60
N GLU A 284 12.52 -22.49 -19.13
CA GLU A 284 12.26 -22.71 -20.55
C GLU A 284 12.79 -21.55 -21.42
N LEU A 285 12.51 -20.31 -21.00
CA LEU A 285 12.99 -19.11 -21.68
C LEU A 285 14.52 -19.03 -21.71
N ALA A 286 15.17 -19.38 -20.61
CA ALA A 286 16.64 -19.44 -20.54
C ALA A 286 17.21 -20.50 -21.48
N THR A 287 16.53 -21.64 -21.63
CA THR A 287 16.93 -22.72 -22.55
C THR A 287 16.80 -22.26 -24.01
N LEU A 288 15.68 -21.63 -24.38
CA LEU A 288 15.43 -21.11 -25.72
C LEU A 288 16.46 -20.03 -26.07
N SER A 289 16.74 -19.10 -25.16
CA SER A 289 17.74 -18.05 -25.36
C SER A 289 19.16 -18.61 -25.58
N ALA A 290 19.53 -19.66 -24.86
CA ALA A 290 20.81 -20.34 -25.05
C ALA A 290 20.89 -21.09 -26.36
N GLU A 291 19.78 -21.63 -26.86
CA GLU A 291 19.68 -22.32 -28.14
C GLU A 291 19.75 -21.33 -29.32
N GLU A 292 19.08 -20.18 -29.20
CA GLU A 292 19.20 -19.09 -30.19
C GLU A 292 20.63 -18.54 -30.30
N ALA A 293 21.30 -18.30 -29.17
CA ALA A 293 22.70 -17.85 -29.18
C ALA A 293 23.64 -18.86 -29.88
N ARG A 294 23.42 -20.16 -29.63
CA ARG A 294 24.18 -21.24 -30.28
C ARG A 294 23.93 -21.30 -31.81
N LEU A 295 22.73 -21.01 -32.25
CA LEU A 295 22.36 -20.98 -33.67
C LEU A 295 22.95 -19.74 -34.39
N LEU A 296 23.14 -18.65 -33.68
CA LEU A 296 23.74 -17.41 -34.20
C LEU A 296 25.26 -17.44 -34.21
N GLY A 297 25.91 -18.47 -33.64
CA GLY A 297 27.34 -18.69 -33.71
C GLY A 297 28.16 -17.84 -32.73
N GLU A 298 27.54 -17.42 -31.61
CA GLU A 298 28.24 -16.78 -30.49
C GLU A 298 28.82 -17.77 -29.48
#